data_8e454113d3a24c49d56f83f0d1dc7d53
#
_entry.id   8e454113d3a24c49d56f83f0d1dc7d53
#
_cell.length_a   1.000
_cell.length_b   1.000
_cell.length_c   1.000
_cell.angle_alpha   90.00
_cell.angle_beta   90.00
_cell.angle_gamma   90.00
#
_symmetry.space_group_name_H-M   'P 1'
#
loop_
_entity.id
_entity.type
_entity.pdbx_description
1 polymer ?
#
loop_
_entity_poly.entity_id
_entity_poly.type
_entity_poly.pdbx_seq_one_letter_code
_entity_poly.pdbx_strand_id
1 'polypeptide(L)'
;SDRLLEITSELLKMSQVESGKLYLNPKITKPIELIDYAIKANRVQAERFNCQIEVEYPEKITKLFVDSEKIAWVVTNLLSNAIRYSSENGRIIIGARQIDKAVEIYVKDFGKGIDSRYHESIFDHYFRVPGTKVQGSGLGLAISKDFVEAHGGTIHIESEVGKGSTFVVRFNV
;
A
#
# COMPACT_ATOMS: atom_id res chain seq x y z
N SER A 1 1.30 13.02 19.39
CA SER A 1 0.23 12.93 18.41
C SER A 1 0.38 11.65 17.57
N ASP A 2 -0.71 11.20 17.00
CA ASP A 2 -0.75 9.99 16.17
C ASP A 2 0.21 10.09 14.99
N ARG A 3 0.33 11.28 14.40
CA ARG A 3 1.24 11.53 13.30
C ARG A 3 2.71 11.40 13.71
N LEU A 4 3.07 11.89 14.90
CA LEU A 4 4.43 11.74 15.41
C LEU A 4 4.77 10.27 15.65
N LEU A 5 3.84 9.50 16.21
CA LEU A 5 4.01 8.06 16.41
C LEU A 5 4.15 7.32 15.08
N GLU A 6 3.36 7.72 14.07
CA GLU A 6 3.44 7.15 12.73
C GLU A 6 4.80 7.39 12.10
N ILE A 7 5.30 8.63 12.12
CA ILE A 7 6.61 8.99 11.58
C ILE A 7 7.73 8.25 12.32
N THR A 8 7.66 8.17 13.65
CA THR A 8 8.64 7.44 14.46
C THR A 8 8.65 5.95 14.09
N SER A 9 7.49 5.34 13.92
CA SER A 9 7.37 3.95 13.51
C SER A 9 7.98 3.71 12.12
N GLU A 10 7.71 4.61 11.16
CA GLU A 10 8.28 4.52 9.82
C GLU A 10 9.79 4.67 9.82
N LEU A 11 10.34 5.61 10.60
CA LEU A 11 11.78 5.79 10.73
C LEU A 11 12.46 4.55 11.32
N LEU A 12 11.83 3.92 12.31
CA LEU A 12 12.35 2.68 12.88
C LEU A 12 12.40 1.55 11.86
N LYS A 13 11.34 1.38 11.07
CA LYS A 13 11.28 0.38 10.01
C LYS A 13 12.36 0.63 8.95
N MET A 14 12.53 1.87 8.52
CA MET A 14 13.56 2.24 7.57
C MET A 14 14.96 1.96 8.10
N SER A 15 15.21 2.26 9.37
CA SER A 15 16.48 1.96 10.03
C SER A 15 16.80 0.47 10.03
N GLN A 16 15.79 -0.38 10.25
CA GLN A 16 15.95 -1.83 10.18
C GLN A 16 16.35 -2.29 8.79
N VAL A 17 15.72 -1.75 7.75
CA VAL A 17 16.04 -2.06 6.36
C VAL A 17 17.46 -1.62 6.01
N GLU A 18 17.82 -0.36 6.30
CA GLU A 18 19.15 0.20 6.00
C GLU A 18 20.29 -0.53 6.72
N SER A 19 20.05 -0.98 7.95
CA SER A 19 21.06 -1.69 8.74
C SER A 19 21.22 -3.15 8.34
N GLY A 20 20.41 -3.65 7.41
CA GLY A 20 20.39 -5.07 7.02
C GLY A 20 19.82 -6.00 8.08
N LYS A 21 19.15 -5.45 9.10
CA LYS A 21 18.57 -6.20 10.22
C LYS A 21 17.08 -6.50 10.02
N LEU A 22 16.61 -6.53 8.79
CA LEU A 22 15.23 -6.88 8.48
C LEU A 22 15.08 -8.40 8.51
N TYR A 23 14.48 -8.90 9.58
CA TYR A 23 14.17 -10.31 9.71
C TYR A 23 12.70 -10.54 9.38
N LEU A 24 12.42 -11.49 8.49
CA LEU A 24 11.08 -11.88 8.15
C LEU A 24 10.62 -13.06 9.02
N ASN A 25 9.35 -13.04 9.39
CA ASN A 25 8.68 -14.14 10.07
C ASN A 25 7.50 -14.61 9.21
N PRO A 26 7.76 -15.37 8.11
CA PRO A 26 6.72 -15.75 7.17
C PRO A 26 5.72 -16.73 7.77
N LYS A 27 4.47 -16.56 7.38
CA LYS A 27 3.36 -17.43 7.75
C LYS A 27 2.46 -17.66 6.56
N ILE A 28 1.76 -18.77 6.54
CA ILE A 28 0.68 -18.99 5.56
C ILE A 28 -0.42 -17.97 5.87
N THR A 29 -0.70 -17.12 4.90
CA THR A 29 -1.57 -15.96 5.08
C THR A 29 -2.60 -15.87 3.95
N LYS A 30 -3.86 -15.75 4.31
CA LYS A 30 -4.91 -15.51 3.31
C LYS A 30 -4.88 -14.05 2.89
N PRO A 31 -4.87 -13.74 1.59
CA PRO A 31 -4.90 -12.34 1.14
C PRO A 31 -6.05 -11.52 1.71
N ILE A 32 -7.22 -12.13 1.92
CA ILE A 32 -8.37 -11.42 2.49
C ILE A 32 -8.10 -10.92 3.91
N GLU A 33 -7.30 -11.63 4.70
CA GLU A 33 -6.96 -11.19 6.05
C GLU A 33 -6.15 -9.89 6.04
N LEU A 34 -5.26 -9.74 5.06
CA LEU A 34 -4.47 -8.51 4.88
C LEU A 34 -5.37 -7.34 4.48
N ILE A 35 -6.31 -7.59 3.58
CA ILE A 35 -7.30 -6.60 3.12
C ILE A 35 -8.20 -6.17 4.28
N ASP A 36 -8.76 -7.11 5.02
CA ASP A 36 -9.64 -6.81 6.15
C ASP A 36 -8.92 -6.01 7.23
N TYR A 37 -7.67 -6.36 7.52
CA TYR A 37 -6.86 -5.62 8.47
C TYR A 37 -6.66 -4.16 8.02
N ALA A 38 -6.32 -3.96 6.75
CA ALA A 38 -6.10 -2.64 6.19
C ALA A 38 -7.38 -1.77 6.27
N ILE A 39 -8.52 -2.34 5.95
CA ILE A 39 -9.81 -1.65 6.02
C ILE A 39 -10.13 -1.23 7.46
N LYS A 40 -9.97 -2.14 8.42
CA LYS A 40 -10.22 -1.82 9.83
C LYS A 40 -9.28 -0.74 10.35
N ALA A 41 -8.00 -0.80 9.99
CA ALA A 41 -7.01 0.18 10.42
C ALA A 41 -7.29 1.58 9.87
N ASN A 42 -7.95 1.68 8.72
CA ASN A 42 -8.24 2.95 8.05
C ASN A 42 -9.69 3.42 8.20
N ARG A 43 -10.49 2.74 9.03
CA ARG A 43 -11.92 3.04 9.13
C ARG A 43 -12.21 4.48 9.49
N VAL A 44 -11.56 5.01 10.53
CA VAL A 44 -11.79 6.37 11.02
C VAL A 44 -11.41 7.40 9.94
N GLN A 45 -10.28 7.20 9.29
CA GLN A 45 -9.84 8.10 8.21
C GLN A 45 -10.79 8.06 7.01
N ALA A 46 -11.21 6.87 6.61
CA ALA A 46 -12.16 6.71 5.49
C ALA A 46 -13.50 7.41 5.79
N GLU A 47 -14.01 7.27 7.00
CA GLU A 47 -15.23 7.96 7.43
C GLU A 47 -15.06 9.47 7.42
N ARG A 48 -13.92 9.97 7.91
CA ARG A 48 -13.62 11.40 7.93
C ARG A 48 -13.65 12.02 6.54
N PHE A 49 -13.11 11.33 5.55
CA PHE A 49 -13.10 11.78 4.15
C PHE A 49 -14.32 11.30 3.37
N ASN A 50 -15.21 10.56 4.01
CA ASN A 50 -16.41 9.98 3.39
C ASN A 50 -16.07 9.16 2.13
N CYS A 51 -14.98 8.40 2.21
CA CYS A 51 -14.56 7.49 1.14
C CYS A 51 -15.37 6.19 1.18
N GLN A 52 -15.82 5.75 0.02
CA GLN A 52 -16.49 4.46 -0.15
C GLN A 52 -15.45 3.42 -0.53
N ILE A 53 -15.26 2.42 0.31
CA ILE A 53 -14.30 1.34 0.06
C ILE A 53 -15.05 0.12 -0.42
N GLU A 54 -14.71 -0.35 -1.63
CA GLU A 54 -15.27 -1.56 -2.23
C GLU A 54 -14.20 -2.64 -2.24
N VAL A 55 -14.59 -3.88 -1.94
CA VAL A 55 -13.67 -5.03 -1.94
C VAL A 55 -13.96 -5.90 -3.15
N GLU A 56 -12.91 -6.22 -3.91
CA GLU A 56 -12.95 -7.20 -5.01
C GLU A 56 -12.12 -8.41 -4.61
N TYR A 57 -12.77 -9.56 -4.46
CA TYR A 57 -12.06 -10.75 -4.01
C TYR A 57 -12.62 -11.99 -4.71
N PRO A 58 -11.76 -12.82 -5.31
CA PRO A 58 -12.23 -14.01 -6.00
C PRO A 58 -12.67 -15.10 -5.01
N GLU A 59 -13.49 -16.00 -5.46
CA GLU A 59 -13.96 -17.13 -4.64
C GLU A 59 -12.80 -18.03 -4.22
N LYS A 60 -11.83 -18.21 -5.10
CA LYS A 60 -10.63 -19.03 -4.84
C LYS A 60 -9.37 -18.23 -5.14
N ILE A 61 -8.44 -18.23 -4.21
CA ILE A 61 -7.15 -17.60 -4.36
C ILE A 61 -6.11 -18.35 -3.50
N THR A 62 -4.90 -18.50 -4.02
CA THR A 62 -3.82 -19.17 -3.31
C THR A 62 -3.37 -18.33 -2.10
N LYS A 63 -3.13 -19.02 -1.00
CA LYS A 63 -2.56 -18.39 0.20
C LYS A 63 -1.13 -17.97 -0.06
N LEU A 64 -0.72 -16.90 0.61
CA LEU A 64 0.63 -16.36 0.54
C LEU A 64 1.48 -16.91 1.68
N PHE A 65 2.77 -17.03 1.44
CA PHE A 65 3.74 -17.30 2.49
C PHE A 65 4.56 -16.04 2.71
N VAL A 66 4.12 -15.20 3.64
CA VAL A 66 4.67 -13.87 3.88
C VAL A 66 4.70 -13.53 5.36
N ASP A 67 5.53 -12.58 5.74
CA ASP A 67 5.44 -11.96 7.06
C ASP A 67 4.13 -11.16 7.10
N SER A 68 3.12 -11.72 7.77
CA SER A 68 1.77 -11.17 7.75
C SER A 68 1.69 -9.78 8.37
N GLU A 69 2.50 -9.48 9.38
CA GLU A 69 2.51 -8.15 10.00
C GLU A 69 3.09 -7.10 9.04
N LYS A 70 4.20 -7.41 8.40
CA LYS A 70 4.85 -6.48 7.47
C LYS A 70 4.01 -6.24 6.23
N ILE A 71 3.44 -7.29 5.66
CA ILE A 71 2.61 -7.12 4.45
C ILE A 71 1.25 -6.50 4.81
N ALA A 72 0.68 -6.79 5.98
CA ALA A 72 -0.50 -6.06 6.45
C ALA A 72 -0.21 -4.56 6.57
N TRP A 73 0.97 -4.19 7.07
CA TRP A 73 1.38 -2.79 7.13
C TRP A 73 1.48 -2.18 5.72
N VAL A 74 2.03 -2.92 4.75
CA VAL A 74 2.11 -2.46 3.36
C VAL A 74 0.72 -2.17 2.79
N VAL A 75 -0.20 -3.12 2.90
CA VAL A 75 -1.57 -2.97 2.38
C VAL A 75 -2.30 -1.83 3.10
N THR A 76 -2.13 -1.72 4.41
CA THR A 76 -2.68 -0.63 5.21
C THR A 76 -2.16 0.73 4.72
N ASN A 77 -0.86 0.81 4.46
CA ASN A 77 -0.23 2.04 3.95
C ASN A 77 -0.73 2.41 2.56
N LEU A 78 -0.89 1.45 1.66
CA LEU A 78 -1.43 1.70 0.32
C LEU A 78 -2.87 2.21 0.39
N LEU A 79 -3.69 1.64 1.26
CA LEU A 79 -5.07 2.09 1.45
C LEU A 79 -5.12 3.48 2.07
N SER A 80 -4.32 3.75 3.09
CA SER A 80 -4.20 5.07 3.71
C SER A 80 -3.80 6.12 2.68
N ASN A 81 -2.84 5.78 1.82
CA ASN A 81 -2.38 6.65 0.75
C ASN A 81 -3.51 6.95 -0.26
N ALA A 82 -4.27 5.91 -0.65
CA ALA A 82 -5.41 6.09 -1.55
C ALA A 82 -6.47 7.02 -0.97
N ILE A 83 -6.76 6.91 0.33
CA ILE A 83 -7.71 7.78 1.01
C ILE A 83 -7.23 9.24 0.96
N ARG A 84 -5.95 9.47 1.24
CA ARG A 84 -5.36 10.83 1.21
C ARG A 84 -5.40 11.46 -0.17
N TYR A 85 -5.19 10.69 -1.22
CA TYR A 85 -5.15 11.18 -2.60
C TYR A 85 -6.50 11.14 -3.30
N SER A 86 -7.49 10.48 -2.70
CA SER A 86 -8.85 10.48 -3.21
C SER A 86 -9.52 11.83 -2.95
N SER A 87 -10.41 12.21 -3.84
CA SER A 87 -11.28 13.38 -3.57
C SER A 87 -12.25 13.06 -2.44
N GLU A 88 -12.72 14.11 -1.74
CA GLU A 88 -13.80 13.94 -0.76
C GLU A 88 -15.00 13.26 -1.42
N ASN A 89 -15.64 12.34 -0.71
CA ASN A 89 -16.68 11.45 -1.23
C ASN A 89 -16.19 10.51 -2.32
N GLY A 90 -14.88 10.24 -2.33
CA GLY A 90 -14.26 9.40 -3.33
C GLY A 90 -14.57 7.93 -3.16
N ARG A 91 -14.27 7.18 -4.22
CA ARG A 91 -14.42 5.73 -4.28
C ARG A 91 -13.03 5.09 -4.29
N ILE A 92 -12.87 4.01 -3.53
CA ILE A 92 -11.63 3.24 -3.50
C ILE A 92 -11.98 1.77 -3.68
N ILE A 93 -11.22 1.08 -4.50
CA ILE A 93 -11.36 -0.37 -4.67
C ILE A 93 -10.08 -1.01 -4.11
N ILE A 94 -10.25 -1.95 -3.21
CA ILE A 94 -9.16 -2.79 -2.70
C ILE A 94 -9.49 -4.24 -3.01
N GLY A 95 -8.53 -4.97 -3.53
CA GLY A 95 -8.83 -6.34 -3.91
C GLY A 95 -7.60 -7.20 -4.09
N ALA A 96 -7.85 -8.45 -4.46
CA ALA A 96 -6.82 -9.40 -4.80
C ALA A 96 -7.25 -10.20 -6.03
N ARG A 97 -6.26 -10.65 -6.79
CA ARG A 97 -6.48 -11.51 -7.96
C ARG A 97 -5.30 -12.45 -8.12
N GLN A 98 -5.59 -13.57 -8.74
CA GLN A 98 -4.55 -14.53 -9.09
C GLN A 98 -4.35 -14.52 -10.60
N ILE A 99 -3.12 -14.31 -11.04
CA ILE A 99 -2.72 -14.29 -12.44
C ILE A 99 -1.57 -15.27 -12.60
N ASP A 100 -1.83 -16.37 -13.31
CA ASP A 100 -0.84 -17.46 -13.48
C ASP A 100 -0.33 -17.97 -12.14
N LYS A 101 0.96 -17.83 -11.89
CA LYS A 101 1.62 -18.26 -10.65
C LYS A 101 1.91 -17.08 -9.73
N ALA A 102 1.07 -16.07 -9.75
CA ALA A 102 1.22 -14.91 -8.89
C ALA A 102 -0.11 -14.51 -8.28
N VAL A 103 -0.05 -13.96 -7.08
CA VAL A 103 -1.17 -13.29 -6.43
C VAL A 103 -0.84 -11.82 -6.34
N GLU A 104 -1.79 -10.99 -6.78
CA GLU A 104 -1.68 -9.54 -6.69
C GLU A 104 -2.71 -9.00 -5.71
N ILE A 105 -2.27 -8.07 -4.87
CA ILE A 105 -3.14 -7.25 -4.04
C ILE A 105 -3.06 -5.84 -4.58
N TYR A 106 -4.18 -5.20 -4.81
CA TYR A 106 -4.22 -3.86 -5.41
C TYR A 106 -5.16 -2.92 -4.68
N VAL A 107 -4.82 -1.64 -4.76
CA VAL A 107 -5.63 -0.54 -4.21
C VAL A 107 -5.76 0.51 -5.30
N LYS A 108 -7.00 0.81 -5.70
CA LYS A 108 -7.31 1.76 -6.76
C LYS A 108 -8.10 2.94 -6.22
N ASP A 109 -7.61 4.13 -6.49
CA ASP A 109 -8.34 5.39 -6.26
C ASP A 109 -8.70 6.03 -7.60
N PHE A 110 -9.63 6.98 -7.54
CA PHE A 110 -10.10 7.74 -8.69
C PHE A 110 -9.76 9.23 -8.53
N GLY A 111 -8.63 9.50 -7.88
CA GLY A 111 -8.16 10.86 -7.64
C GLY A 111 -7.46 11.49 -8.83
N LYS A 112 -6.51 12.37 -8.54
CA LYS A 112 -5.79 13.14 -9.58
C LYS A 112 -4.93 12.30 -10.50
N GLY A 113 -4.50 11.13 -10.06
CA GLY A 113 -3.47 10.37 -10.74
C GLY A 113 -2.09 11.00 -10.55
N ILE A 114 -1.07 10.31 -11.06
CA ILE A 114 0.33 10.71 -10.94
C ILE A 114 0.95 10.66 -12.33
N ASP A 115 1.62 11.74 -12.72
CA ASP A 115 2.32 11.81 -13.99
C ASP A 115 3.35 10.67 -14.10
N SER A 116 3.44 10.06 -15.27
CA SER A 116 4.31 8.91 -15.52
C SER A 116 5.79 9.16 -15.19
N ARG A 117 6.26 10.39 -15.30
CA ARG A 117 7.65 10.75 -14.97
C ARG A 117 7.99 10.53 -13.48
N TYR A 118 6.99 10.41 -12.61
CA TYR A 118 7.19 10.19 -11.18
C TYR A 118 6.95 8.74 -10.73
N HIS A 119 6.54 7.85 -11.63
CA HIS A 119 6.12 6.48 -11.24
C HIS A 119 7.23 5.66 -10.58
N GLU A 120 8.48 5.90 -10.91
CA GLU A 120 9.61 5.26 -10.23
C GLU A 120 10.00 6.04 -8.97
N SER A 121 10.04 7.37 -9.07
CA SER A 121 10.51 8.24 -7.99
C SER A 121 9.63 8.22 -6.75
N ILE A 122 8.32 7.90 -6.88
CA ILE A 122 7.41 7.86 -5.72
C ILE A 122 7.79 6.79 -4.70
N PHE A 123 8.62 5.81 -5.08
CA PHE A 123 9.13 4.78 -4.19
C PHE A 123 10.48 5.14 -3.57
N ASP A 124 11.05 6.30 -3.92
CA ASP A 124 12.29 6.77 -3.32
C ASP A 124 12.01 7.34 -1.93
N HIS A 125 12.98 7.18 -1.02
CA HIS A 125 12.87 7.69 0.34
C HIS A 125 12.70 9.21 0.31
N TYR A 126 11.72 9.71 1.08
CA TYR A 126 11.39 11.13 1.25
C TYR A 126 10.89 11.85 -0.01
N PHE A 127 10.70 11.13 -1.11
CA PHE A 127 10.20 11.76 -2.33
C PHE A 127 8.73 12.17 -2.18
N ARG A 128 8.40 13.32 -2.76
CA ARG A 128 7.03 13.82 -2.86
C ARG A 128 6.80 14.38 -4.25
N VAL A 129 5.63 14.12 -4.81
CA VAL A 129 5.25 14.70 -6.10
C VAL A 129 5.17 16.22 -5.94
N PRO A 130 5.89 17.00 -6.78
CA PRO A 130 5.85 18.47 -6.73
C PRO A 130 4.43 19.00 -6.84
N GLY A 131 4.11 20.01 -6.02
CA GLY A 131 2.81 20.67 -6.02
C GLY A 131 1.73 19.94 -5.21
N THR A 132 2.05 18.79 -4.62
CA THR A 132 1.08 18.11 -3.77
C THR A 132 1.05 18.75 -2.38
N LYS A 133 -0.16 18.90 -1.84
CA LYS A 133 -0.39 19.42 -0.48
C LYS A 133 -0.72 18.28 0.50
N VAL A 134 -0.75 17.06 0.03
CA VAL A 134 -1.07 15.90 0.85
C VAL A 134 0.06 15.65 1.83
N GLN A 135 -0.30 15.52 3.10
CA GLN A 135 0.67 15.31 4.16
C GLN A 135 1.09 13.84 4.27
N GLY A 136 2.36 13.62 4.49
CA GLY A 136 2.95 12.31 4.70
C GLY A 136 4.46 12.47 4.91
N SER A 137 5.12 11.43 5.38
CA SER A 137 6.56 11.44 5.65
C SER A 137 7.41 11.31 4.38
N GLY A 138 6.83 10.79 3.30
CA GLY A 138 7.59 10.39 2.11
C GLY A 138 8.30 9.04 2.28
N LEU A 139 8.00 8.30 3.34
CA LEU A 139 8.65 7.02 3.66
C LEU A 139 7.75 5.81 3.42
N GLY A 140 6.42 5.97 3.47
CA GLY A 140 5.49 4.85 3.42
C GLY A 140 5.63 3.98 2.18
N LEU A 141 5.72 4.58 1.00
CA LEU A 141 5.88 3.83 -0.26
C LEU A 141 7.27 3.20 -0.37
N ALA A 142 8.31 3.90 0.06
CA ALA A 142 9.67 3.36 0.04
C ALA A 142 9.81 2.15 0.96
N ILE A 143 9.28 2.23 2.17
CA ILE A 143 9.27 1.12 3.14
C ILE A 143 8.43 -0.05 2.60
N SER A 144 7.27 0.26 2.00
CA SER A 144 6.42 -0.77 1.39
C SER A 144 7.17 -1.53 0.31
N LYS A 145 7.89 -0.83 -0.57
CA LYS A 145 8.71 -1.45 -1.59
C LYS A 145 9.79 -2.34 -0.97
N ASP A 146 10.49 -1.86 0.05
CA ASP A 146 11.52 -2.63 0.74
C ASP A 146 10.96 -3.93 1.34
N PHE A 147 9.81 -3.86 1.99
CA PHE A 147 9.16 -5.03 2.57
C PHE A 147 8.72 -6.04 1.51
N VAL A 148 8.12 -5.55 0.43
CA VAL A 148 7.66 -6.41 -0.67
C VAL A 148 8.86 -7.09 -1.35
N GLU A 149 9.90 -6.34 -1.66
CA GLU A 149 11.12 -6.87 -2.30
C GLU A 149 11.84 -7.86 -1.40
N ALA A 150 11.84 -7.67 -0.09
CA ALA A 150 12.41 -8.63 0.86
C ALA A 150 11.70 -9.99 0.80
N HIS A 151 10.46 -10.02 0.31
CA HIS A 151 9.69 -11.24 0.10
C HIS A 151 9.84 -11.81 -1.34
N GLY A 152 10.70 -11.22 -2.16
CA GLY A 152 10.82 -11.59 -3.56
C GLY A 152 9.68 -11.12 -4.45
N GLY A 153 8.83 -10.23 -3.93
CA GLY A 153 7.71 -9.65 -4.67
C GLY A 153 8.08 -8.34 -5.37
N THR A 154 7.09 -7.75 -6.01
CA THR A 154 7.23 -6.47 -6.69
C THR A 154 6.08 -5.54 -6.32
N ILE A 155 6.33 -4.24 -6.37
CA ILE A 155 5.31 -3.22 -6.22
C ILE A 155 5.43 -2.25 -7.39
N HIS A 156 4.29 -1.88 -7.96
CA HIS A 156 4.26 -0.90 -9.05
C HIS A 156 2.98 -0.06 -8.99
N ILE A 157 2.97 1.00 -9.77
CA ILE A 157 1.82 1.88 -9.93
C ILE A 157 1.35 1.88 -11.37
N GLU A 158 0.03 1.89 -11.55
CA GLU A 158 -0.64 2.16 -12.80
C GLU A 158 -1.44 3.45 -12.59
N SER A 159 -1.07 4.52 -13.27
CA SER A 159 -1.70 5.82 -13.04
C SER A 159 -1.66 6.67 -14.29
N GLU A 160 -2.71 7.48 -14.43
CA GLU A 160 -2.82 8.49 -15.47
C GLU A 160 -3.42 9.75 -14.85
N VAL A 161 -2.84 10.90 -15.15
CA VAL A 161 -3.34 12.18 -14.65
C VAL A 161 -4.81 12.34 -15.02
N GLY A 162 -5.62 12.64 -14.03
CA GLY A 162 -7.08 12.82 -14.19
C GLY A 162 -7.89 11.53 -14.03
N LYS A 163 -7.26 10.37 -13.93
CA LYS A 163 -7.95 9.08 -13.86
C LYS A 163 -7.72 8.28 -12.57
N GLY A 164 -6.84 8.79 -11.71
CA GLY A 164 -6.51 8.12 -10.46
C GLY A 164 -5.31 7.18 -10.57
N SER A 165 -5.11 6.38 -9.53
CA SER A 165 -3.94 5.52 -9.40
C SER A 165 -4.32 4.15 -8.88
N THR A 166 -3.62 3.12 -9.36
CA THR A 166 -3.71 1.76 -8.83
C THR A 166 -2.31 1.33 -8.39
N PHE A 167 -2.17 1.00 -7.11
CA PHE A 167 -0.95 0.38 -6.59
C PHE A 167 -1.15 -1.13 -6.56
N VAL A 168 -0.18 -1.86 -7.06
CA VAL A 168 -0.23 -3.32 -7.18
C VAL A 168 0.99 -3.93 -6.51
N VAL A 169 0.74 -4.87 -5.60
CA VAL A 169 1.76 -5.68 -4.94
C VAL A 169 1.61 -7.09 -5.46
N ARG A 170 2.71 -7.68 -5.95
CA ARG A 170 2.70 -9.00 -6.58
C ARG A 170 3.63 -9.95 -5.86
N PHE A 171 3.13 -11.12 -5.53
CA PHE A 171 3.89 -12.22 -4.93
C PHE A 171 3.79 -13.47 -5.81
N ASN A 172 4.90 -14.12 -6.05
CA ASN A 172 4.89 -15.42 -6.73
C ASN A 172 4.39 -16.52 -5.78
N VAL A 173 3.61 -17.43 -6.30
CA VAL A 173 3.04 -18.54 -5.54
C VAL A 173 3.24 -19.89 -6.23
#